data_f2f996f998156ef552debc776def4cd3
#
_entry.id   f2f996f998156ef552debc776def4cd3
#
_cell.length_a   1.000
_cell.length_b   1.000
_cell.length_c   1.000
_cell.angle_alpha   90.00
_cell.angle_beta   90.00
_cell.angle_gamma   90.00
#
_symmetry.space_group_name_H-M   'P 1'
#
loop_
_entity.id
_entity.type
_entity.pdbx_description
1 polymer ?
#
loop_
_entity_poly.entity_id
_entity_poly.type
_entity_poly.pdbx_seq_one_letter_code
_entity_poly.pdbx_strand_id
1 'polypeptide(L)'
;MNTRLDTIIDDSNLAWDKTLESKKEIFIVSIDTSIINQLIEKRELLSTVDPCNFEFLESIIFDFKEKLILGSGFIIIDGACFEKFSNEEVKMIYQIFAKFLGELYVQNIKKEKLVLIKNEGKSMKTGGRYHQTKEGGSYHTDSPQWKNVPDIIGLCCINPAKTGGTSKFISSYT
;
A
#
# COMPACT_ATOMS: atom_id res chain seq x y z
N MET A 1 6.96 -20.14 -24.53
CA MET A 1 8.42 -19.87 -24.53
C MET A 1 8.78 -19.44 -23.11
N ASN A 2 9.55 -20.24 -22.39
CA ASN A 2 10.13 -19.81 -21.12
C ASN A 2 11.33 -18.92 -21.43
N THR A 3 11.15 -17.62 -21.44
CA THR A 3 12.27 -16.67 -21.47
C THR A 3 12.89 -16.67 -20.08
N ARG A 4 13.97 -17.40 -19.93
CA ARG A 4 14.83 -17.30 -18.75
C ARG A 4 15.58 -15.97 -18.86
N LEU A 5 15.62 -15.18 -17.78
CA LEU A 5 16.50 -14.03 -17.69
C LEU A 5 17.94 -14.56 -17.63
N ASP A 6 18.69 -14.34 -18.69
CA ASP A 6 20.10 -14.79 -18.78
C ASP A 6 21.08 -13.75 -18.21
N THR A 7 20.58 -12.60 -17.75
CA THR A 7 21.37 -11.54 -17.14
C THR A 7 21.03 -11.37 -15.68
N ILE A 8 22.05 -11.26 -14.85
CA ILE A 8 21.91 -10.88 -13.43
C ILE A 8 21.48 -9.41 -13.40
N ILE A 9 20.42 -9.13 -12.65
CA ILE A 9 20.03 -7.75 -12.35
C ILE A 9 20.86 -7.31 -11.15
N ASP A 10 21.81 -6.41 -11.38
CA ASP A 10 22.71 -5.86 -10.36
C ASP A 10 22.30 -4.46 -9.87
N ASP A 11 21.10 -4.02 -10.24
CA ASP A 11 20.52 -2.79 -9.71
C ASP A 11 20.22 -2.97 -8.21
N SER A 12 21.06 -2.36 -7.38
CA SER A 12 20.98 -2.44 -5.93
C SER A 12 19.69 -1.84 -5.34
N ASN A 13 18.96 -1.05 -6.11
CA ASN A 13 17.65 -0.51 -5.71
C ASN A 13 16.55 -1.57 -5.86
N LEU A 14 16.66 -2.44 -6.85
CA LEU A 14 15.68 -3.49 -7.14
C LEU A 14 16.07 -4.83 -6.50
N ALA A 15 17.35 -5.22 -6.60
CA ALA A 15 17.88 -6.49 -6.10
C ALA A 15 18.43 -6.33 -4.66
N TRP A 16 17.56 -6.03 -3.72
CA TRP A 16 17.91 -5.89 -2.31
C TRP A 16 17.67 -7.18 -1.51
N ASP A 17 18.42 -7.34 -0.44
CA ASP A 17 18.32 -8.42 0.52
C ASP A 17 17.99 -7.90 1.94
N LYS A 18 18.18 -8.76 2.95
CA LYS A 18 17.93 -8.42 4.36
C LYS A 18 18.73 -7.23 4.89
N THR A 19 19.78 -6.79 4.22
CA THR A 19 20.56 -5.61 4.63
C THR A 19 19.75 -4.32 4.51
N LEU A 20 18.70 -4.32 3.69
CA LEU A 20 17.77 -3.19 3.57
C LEU A 20 17.06 -2.86 4.89
N GLU A 21 16.85 -3.86 5.78
CA GLU A 21 16.22 -3.64 7.09
C GLU A 21 16.95 -2.60 7.96
N SER A 22 18.26 -2.46 7.78
CA SER A 22 19.08 -1.47 8.48
C SER A 22 19.02 -0.07 7.88
N LYS A 23 18.46 0.09 6.68
CA LYS A 23 18.40 1.33 5.88
C LYS A 23 16.95 1.82 5.77
N LYS A 24 16.29 1.99 6.90
CA LYS A 24 14.86 2.34 6.96
C LYS A 24 14.51 3.63 6.24
N GLU A 25 15.43 4.57 6.16
CA GLU A 25 15.29 5.84 5.45
C GLU A 25 15.04 5.68 3.93
N ILE A 26 15.41 4.54 3.37
CA ILE A 26 15.17 4.25 1.95
C ILE A 26 13.68 4.01 1.68
N PHE A 27 12.99 3.30 2.57
CA PHE A 27 11.61 2.85 2.33
C PHE A 27 10.59 3.34 3.35
N ILE A 28 10.99 3.84 4.54
CA ILE A 28 10.05 4.48 5.46
C ILE A 28 9.97 5.96 5.12
N VAL A 29 8.75 6.44 4.93
CA VAL A 29 8.46 7.83 4.65
C VAL A 29 7.52 8.39 5.71
N SER A 30 7.75 9.62 6.10
CA SER A 30 6.87 10.37 7.01
C SER A 30 6.15 11.48 6.24
N ILE A 31 4.98 11.83 6.73
CA ILE A 31 4.23 12.97 6.21
C ILE A 31 4.49 14.16 7.13
N ASP A 32 4.88 15.26 6.53
CA ASP A 32 5.16 16.50 7.25
C ASP A 32 3.94 16.99 8.04
N THR A 33 4.18 17.58 9.21
CA THR A 33 3.13 18.12 10.07
C THR A 33 2.30 19.20 9.37
N SER A 34 2.89 19.96 8.45
CA SER A 34 2.19 20.98 7.66
C SER A 34 1.11 20.36 6.77
N ILE A 35 1.39 19.20 6.16
CA ILE A 35 0.44 18.43 5.35
C ILE A 35 -0.69 17.89 6.23
N ILE A 36 -0.36 17.37 7.41
CA ILE A 36 -1.38 16.89 8.36
C ILE A 36 -2.29 18.02 8.81
N ASN A 37 -1.77 19.20 9.08
CA ASN A 37 -2.57 20.37 9.45
C ASN A 37 -3.52 20.78 8.31
N GLN A 38 -3.06 20.79 7.07
CA GLN A 38 -3.91 21.08 5.92
C GLN A 38 -5.01 20.00 5.72
N LEU A 39 -4.72 18.73 5.97
CA LEU A 39 -5.75 17.69 5.99
C LEU A 39 -6.80 17.92 7.09
N ILE A 40 -6.38 18.38 8.27
CA ILE A 40 -7.28 18.72 9.37
C ILE A 40 -8.16 19.92 9.00
N GLU A 41 -7.59 20.97 8.42
CA GLU A 41 -8.33 22.14 7.95
C GLU A 41 -9.38 21.81 6.90
N LYS A 42 -9.08 20.84 6.02
CA LYS A 42 -9.98 20.38 4.96
C LYS A 42 -10.78 19.11 5.33
N ARG A 43 -10.87 18.78 6.62
CA ARG A 43 -11.49 17.55 7.12
C ARG A 43 -12.90 17.29 6.56
N GLU A 44 -13.72 18.33 6.47
CA GLU A 44 -15.10 18.21 5.96
C GLU A 44 -15.16 17.79 4.48
N LEU A 45 -14.10 18.06 3.71
CA LEU A 45 -14.01 17.70 2.30
C LEU A 45 -13.52 16.25 2.09
N LEU A 46 -13.04 15.56 3.13
CA LEU A 46 -12.55 14.18 3.02
C LEU A 46 -13.61 13.24 2.44
N SER A 47 -14.88 13.46 2.78
CA SER A 47 -16.00 12.64 2.30
C SER A 47 -16.21 12.68 0.79
N THR A 48 -15.71 13.70 0.10
CA THR A 48 -15.78 13.80 -1.36
C THR A 48 -14.85 12.81 -2.04
N VAL A 49 -13.76 12.45 -1.36
CA VAL A 49 -12.67 11.62 -1.90
C VAL A 49 -12.23 12.14 -3.29
N ASP A 50 -12.23 13.47 -3.45
CA ASP A 50 -11.86 14.13 -4.70
C ASP A 50 -10.45 14.75 -4.57
N PRO A 51 -9.45 14.30 -5.35
CA PRO A 51 -8.09 14.84 -5.33
C PRO A 51 -8.02 16.35 -5.56
N CYS A 52 -8.91 16.92 -6.36
CA CYS A 52 -8.92 18.36 -6.65
C CYS A 52 -9.09 19.23 -5.39
N ASN A 53 -9.66 18.69 -4.33
CA ASN A 53 -9.75 19.40 -3.03
C ASN A 53 -8.45 19.36 -2.22
N PHE A 54 -7.46 18.55 -2.64
CA PHE A 54 -6.26 18.22 -1.88
C PHE A 54 -4.98 18.34 -2.73
N GLU A 55 -4.93 19.30 -3.66
CA GLU A 55 -3.79 19.53 -4.57
C GLU A 55 -2.45 19.71 -3.83
N PHE A 56 -2.47 20.18 -2.58
CA PHE A 56 -1.28 20.27 -1.73
C PHE A 56 -0.60 18.92 -1.44
N LEU A 57 -1.28 17.79 -1.73
CA LEU A 57 -0.71 16.44 -1.63
C LEU A 57 0.10 16.03 -2.87
N GLU A 58 -0.02 16.72 -4.01
CA GLU A 58 0.60 16.31 -5.27
C GLU A 58 2.11 16.13 -5.13
N SER A 59 2.79 17.10 -4.53
CA SER A 59 4.25 17.05 -4.40
C SER A 59 4.71 15.86 -3.58
N ILE A 60 4.10 15.62 -2.41
CA ILE A 60 4.53 14.51 -1.55
C ILE A 60 4.18 13.15 -2.17
N ILE A 61 3.07 13.06 -2.88
CA ILE A 61 2.69 11.81 -3.54
C ILE A 61 3.54 11.56 -4.77
N PHE A 62 3.97 12.60 -5.47
CA PHE A 62 4.98 12.49 -6.53
C PHE A 62 6.29 11.91 -5.99
N ASP A 63 6.79 12.40 -4.85
CA ASP A 63 7.99 11.87 -4.19
C ASP A 63 7.81 10.40 -3.76
N PHE A 64 6.61 10.03 -3.29
CA PHE A 64 6.30 8.63 -2.98
C PHE A 64 6.34 7.74 -4.23
N LYS A 65 5.81 8.23 -5.34
CA LYS A 65 5.80 7.52 -6.62
C LYS A 65 7.21 7.34 -7.17
N GLU A 66 8.07 8.36 -7.08
CA GLU A 66 9.48 8.24 -7.43
C GLU A 66 10.19 7.16 -6.60
N LYS A 67 10.02 7.18 -5.28
CA LYS A 67 10.60 6.15 -4.39
C LYS A 67 10.08 4.74 -4.69
N LEU A 68 8.82 4.61 -5.08
CA LEU A 68 8.23 3.33 -5.49
C LEU A 68 8.85 2.81 -6.80
N ILE A 69 9.05 3.68 -7.80
CA ILE A 69 9.47 3.30 -9.14
C ILE A 69 10.99 3.20 -9.25
N LEU A 70 11.72 4.16 -8.65
CA LEU A 70 13.17 4.29 -8.79
C LEU A 70 13.95 3.79 -7.57
N GLY A 71 13.25 3.46 -6.48
CA GLY A 71 13.83 2.98 -5.24
C GLY A 71 13.64 1.47 -5.05
N SER A 72 13.35 1.07 -3.81
CA SER A 72 13.23 -0.35 -3.40
C SER A 72 11.99 -1.08 -3.93
N GLY A 73 11.13 -0.44 -4.71
CA GLY A 73 9.88 -1.01 -5.19
C GLY A 73 8.75 -1.04 -4.16
N PHE A 74 9.01 -0.56 -2.94
CA PHE A 74 7.98 -0.38 -1.91
C PHE A 74 8.32 0.79 -0.99
N ILE A 75 7.29 1.35 -0.37
CA ILE A 75 7.41 2.34 0.71
C ILE A 75 6.48 1.97 1.86
N ILE A 76 6.82 2.41 3.05
CA ILE A 76 5.98 2.34 4.24
C ILE A 76 5.75 3.76 4.73
N ILE A 77 4.50 4.22 4.71
CA ILE A 77 4.13 5.51 5.25
C ILE A 77 3.89 5.33 6.76
N ASP A 78 4.61 6.11 7.58
CA ASP A 78 4.42 6.08 9.03
C ASP A 78 3.01 6.57 9.38
N GLY A 79 2.24 5.68 9.98
CA GLY A 79 0.83 5.93 10.33
C GLY A 79 0.62 6.80 11.58
N ALA A 80 1.67 7.08 12.37
CA ALA A 80 1.54 7.86 13.61
C ALA A 80 0.97 9.27 13.37
N CYS A 81 1.23 9.86 12.21
CA CYS A 81 0.69 11.17 11.83
C CYS A 81 -0.85 11.18 11.69
N PHE A 82 -1.48 10.01 11.51
CA PHE A 82 -2.93 9.87 11.31
C PHE A 82 -3.73 9.62 12.60
N GLU A 83 -3.12 9.56 13.76
CA GLU A 83 -3.80 9.35 15.05
C GLU A 83 -4.88 10.41 15.38
N LYS A 84 -4.79 11.59 14.74
CA LYS A 84 -5.77 12.68 14.86
C LYS A 84 -7.05 12.46 14.04
N PHE A 85 -7.10 11.42 13.22
CA PHE A 85 -8.21 11.11 12.34
C PHE A 85 -8.94 9.86 12.81
N SER A 86 -10.25 9.82 12.60
CA SER A 86 -11.04 8.59 12.80
C SER A 86 -10.68 7.54 11.75
N ASN A 87 -11.02 6.29 12.01
CA ASN A 87 -10.82 5.19 11.07
C ASN A 87 -11.46 5.44 9.70
N GLU A 88 -12.63 6.09 9.67
CA GLU A 88 -13.30 6.43 8.41
C GLU A 88 -12.55 7.54 7.65
N GLU A 89 -12.05 8.56 8.36
CA GLU A 89 -11.25 9.61 7.75
C GLU A 89 -9.93 9.06 7.20
N VAL A 90 -9.27 8.16 7.93
CA VAL A 90 -8.04 7.49 7.42
C VAL A 90 -8.34 6.71 6.13
N LYS A 91 -9.49 6.03 6.03
CA LYS A 91 -9.89 5.36 4.78
C LYS A 91 -10.11 6.34 3.64
N MET A 92 -10.70 7.51 3.91
CA MET A 92 -10.90 8.55 2.90
C MET A 92 -9.56 9.13 2.45
N ILE A 93 -8.66 9.46 3.37
CA ILE A 93 -7.30 9.94 3.08
C ILE A 93 -6.54 8.90 2.25
N TYR A 94 -6.61 7.62 2.62
CA TYR A 94 -5.99 6.55 1.86
C TYR A 94 -6.52 6.46 0.43
N GLN A 95 -7.83 6.62 0.22
CA GLN A 95 -8.43 6.64 -1.12
C GLN A 95 -7.98 7.87 -1.94
N ILE A 96 -7.86 9.04 -1.30
CA ILE A 96 -7.35 10.26 -1.95
C ILE A 96 -5.91 10.02 -2.41
N PHE A 97 -5.03 9.49 -1.55
CA PHE A 97 -3.66 9.15 -1.90
C PHE A 97 -3.59 8.15 -3.06
N ALA A 98 -4.43 7.11 -3.01
CA ALA A 98 -4.46 6.10 -4.07
C ALA A 98 -4.90 6.69 -5.42
N LYS A 99 -5.83 7.65 -5.44
CA LYS A 99 -6.27 8.35 -6.67
C LYS A 99 -5.19 9.27 -7.25
N PHE A 100 -4.33 9.86 -6.43
CA PHE A 100 -3.17 10.59 -6.94
C PHE A 100 -2.10 9.67 -7.53
N LEU A 101 -1.95 8.46 -6.98
CA LEU A 101 -1.01 7.47 -7.52
C LEU A 101 -1.46 6.90 -8.86
N GLY A 102 -2.77 6.79 -9.10
CA GLY A 102 -3.29 6.26 -10.35
C GLY A 102 -4.78 5.91 -10.31
N GLU A 103 -5.21 5.16 -11.30
CA GLU A 103 -6.60 4.68 -11.39
C GLU A 103 -6.81 3.46 -10.49
N LEU A 104 -7.85 3.52 -9.65
CA LEU A 104 -8.20 2.42 -8.75
C LEU A 104 -8.88 1.28 -9.51
N TYR A 105 -8.32 0.08 -9.39
CA TYR A 105 -8.90 -1.14 -9.95
C TYR A 105 -10.13 -1.62 -9.18
N VAL A 106 -11.06 -2.23 -9.91
CA VAL A 106 -12.16 -2.99 -9.32
C VAL A 106 -11.61 -4.28 -8.72
N GLN A 107 -11.79 -4.47 -7.41
CA GLN A 107 -11.19 -5.56 -6.63
C GLN A 107 -12.06 -6.83 -6.60
N ASN A 108 -13.37 -6.71 -6.83
CA ASN A 108 -14.29 -7.84 -6.71
C ASN A 108 -15.56 -7.68 -7.58
N ILE A 109 -16.39 -8.74 -7.56
CA ILE A 109 -17.66 -8.77 -8.34
C ILE A 109 -18.67 -7.71 -7.92
N LYS A 110 -18.54 -7.13 -6.73
CA LYS A 110 -19.38 -6.00 -6.26
C LYS A 110 -18.89 -4.65 -6.77
N LYS A 111 -17.86 -4.66 -7.61
CA LYS A 111 -17.21 -3.46 -8.18
C LYS A 111 -16.57 -2.55 -7.09
N GLU A 112 -16.23 -3.09 -5.94
CA GLU A 112 -15.52 -2.34 -4.90
C GLU A 112 -14.08 -2.09 -5.33
N LYS A 113 -13.61 -0.86 -5.15
CA LYS A 113 -12.24 -0.41 -5.43
C LYS A 113 -11.37 -0.37 -4.17
N LEU A 114 -11.98 -0.50 -3.00
CA LEU A 114 -11.36 -0.64 -1.69
C LEU A 114 -12.01 -1.82 -0.97
N VAL A 115 -11.21 -2.78 -0.53
CA VAL A 115 -11.69 -3.97 0.17
C VAL A 115 -11.20 -3.95 1.61
N LEU A 116 -12.13 -4.12 2.55
CA LEU A 116 -11.81 -4.22 3.95
C LEU A 116 -11.27 -5.62 4.28
N ILE A 117 -10.06 -5.68 4.81
CA ILE A 117 -9.44 -6.92 5.29
C ILE A 117 -9.75 -7.07 6.77
N LYS A 118 -10.52 -8.08 7.13
CA LYS A 118 -10.83 -8.41 8.52
C LYS A 118 -11.11 -9.91 8.69
N ASN A 119 -10.83 -10.42 9.89
CA ASN A 119 -11.21 -11.79 10.20
C ASN A 119 -12.74 -11.93 10.29
N GLU A 120 -13.33 -12.68 9.37
CA GLU A 120 -14.76 -13.03 9.34
C GLU A 120 -15.04 -14.41 9.99
N GLY A 121 -14.05 -15.00 10.67
CA GLY A 121 -14.16 -16.34 11.23
C GLY A 121 -14.07 -17.47 10.22
N LYS A 122 -13.69 -17.16 8.97
CA LYS A 122 -13.49 -18.15 7.91
C LYS A 122 -12.10 -18.77 7.99
N SER A 123 -11.92 -19.93 7.34
CA SER A 123 -10.64 -20.58 7.18
C SER A 123 -10.37 -20.85 5.69
N MET A 124 -9.11 -20.76 5.28
CA MET A 124 -8.67 -21.12 3.94
C MET A 124 -9.04 -22.55 3.58
N LYS A 125 -9.03 -23.46 4.56
CA LYS A 125 -9.39 -24.88 4.38
C LYS A 125 -10.86 -25.07 3.99
N THR A 126 -11.72 -24.13 4.33
CA THR A 126 -13.17 -24.16 4.05
C THR A 126 -13.58 -23.18 2.96
N GLY A 127 -12.63 -22.74 2.12
CA GLY A 127 -12.90 -21.85 0.99
C GLY A 127 -12.93 -20.34 1.35
N GLY A 128 -12.48 -19.97 2.54
CA GLY A 128 -12.25 -18.58 2.90
C GLY A 128 -11.10 -17.98 2.08
N ARG A 129 -11.15 -16.67 1.81
CA ARG A 129 -10.07 -15.92 1.18
C ARG A 129 -9.16 -15.30 2.24
N TYR A 130 -7.91 -15.00 1.94
CA TYR A 130 -6.94 -14.39 2.87
C TYR A 130 -7.52 -13.19 3.62
N HIS A 131 -8.18 -12.27 2.94
CA HIS A 131 -8.76 -11.06 3.54
C HIS A 131 -9.96 -11.33 4.49
N GLN A 132 -10.43 -12.57 4.60
CA GLN A 132 -11.56 -13.00 5.46
C GLN A 132 -11.10 -13.86 6.63
N THR A 133 -9.82 -14.17 6.73
CA THR A 133 -9.26 -15.08 7.71
C THR A 133 -8.21 -14.38 8.57
N LYS A 134 -7.80 -15.02 9.67
CA LYS A 134 -6.62 -14.66 10.45
C LYS A 134 -5.39 -15.50 10.10
N GLU A 135 -5.49 -16.30 9.05
CA GLU A 135 -4.41 -17.17 8.59
C GLU A 135 -3.42 -16.33 7.77
N GLY A 136 -2.13 -16.59 7.98
CA GLY A 136 -1.07 -15.92 7.19
C GLY A 136 -0.99 -16.49 5.78
N GLY A 137 -0.51 -15.69 4.85
CA GLY A 137 -0.20 -16.10 3.48
C GLY A 137 1.27 -16.47 3.30
N SER A 138 1.55 -17.30 2.29
CA SER A 138 2.89 -17.48 1.75
C SER A 138 3.29 -16.25 0.91
N TYR A 139 4.57 -16.12 0.56
CA TYR A 139 5.01 -15.13 -0.42
C TYR A 139 4.28 -15.32 -1.74
N HIS A 140 3.76 -14.25 -2.29
CA HIS A 140 3.02 -14.22 -3.55
C HIS A 140 3.06 -12.82 -4.15
N THR A 141 2.68 -12.72 -5.40
CA THR A 141 2.29 -11.46 -6.06
C THR A 141 0.78 -11.42 -6.19
N ASP A 142 0.19 -10.23 -6.08
CA ASP A 142 -1.26 -10.07 -6.20
C ASP A 142 -1.71 -10.15 -7.66
N SER A 143 -2.81 -10.86 -7.90
CA SER A 143 -3.52 -10.92 -9.19
C SER A 143 -2.67 -11.24 -10.43
N PRO A 144 -1.66 -12.14 -10.36
CA PRO A 144 -0.79 -12.44 -11.50
C PRO A 144 -1.54 -13.07 -12.69
N GLN A 145 -2.74 -13.56 -12.46
CA GLN A 145 -3.62 -14.14 -13.50
C GLN A 145 -4.42 -13.11 -14.27
N TRP A 146 -4.41 -11.83 -13.88
CA TRP A 146 -5.14 -10.80 -14.58
C TRP A 146 -4.40 -10.38 -15.86
N LYS A 147 -5.17 -10.04 -16.91
CA LYS A 147 -4.60 -9.54 -18.17
C LYS A 147 -3.80 -8.24 -17.96
N ASN A 148 -4.33 -7.37 -17.12
CA ASN A 148 -3.68 -6.15 -16.70
C ASN A 148 -3.42 -6.26 -15.19
N VAL A 149 -2.18 -6.52 -14.84
CA VAL A 149 -1.73 -6.58 -13.45
C VAL A 149 -1.67 -5.15 -12.90
N PRO A 150 -2.08 -4.88 -11.66
CA PRO A 150 -1.92 -3.55 -11.07
C PRO A 150 -0.45 -3.19 -10.90
N ASP A 151 -0.08 -1.96 -11.24
CA ASP A 151 1.29 -1.45 -11.11
C ASP A 151 1.65 -1.22 -9.64
N ILE A 152 0.68 -0.84 -8.81
CA ILE A 152 0.87 -0.52 -7.39
C ILE A 152 -0.20 -1.24 -6.56
N ILE A 153 0.23 -1.89 -5.49
CA ILE A 153 -0.62 -2.46 -4.46
C ILE A 153 -0.48 -1.63 -3.18
N GLY A 154 -1.59 -1.17 -2.64
CA GLY A 154 -1.62 -0.42 -1.40
C GLY A 154 -2.34 -1.19 -0.28
N LEU A 155 -1.78 -1.13 0.93
CA LEU A 155 -2.41 -1.64 2.15
C LEU A 155 -2.42 -0.53 3.20
N CYS A 156 -3.56 -0.33 3.86
CA CYS A 156 -3.70 0.62 4.95
C CYS A 156 -4.08 -0.11 6.24
N CYS A 157 -3.24 -0.05 7.26
CA CYS A 157 -3.52 -0.63 8.56
C CYS A 157 -4.37 0.35 9.38
N ILE A 158 -5.66 0.04 9.53
CA ILE A 158 -6.58 0.85 10.35
C ILE A 158 -6.46 0.47 11.83
N ASN A 159 -6.39 -0.82 12.13
CA ASN A 159 -6.23 -1.32 13.49
C ASN A 159 -5.14 -2.39 13.50
N PRO A 160 -4.03 -2.18 14.21
CA PRO A 160 -2.98 -3.17 14.30
C PRO A 160 -3.45 -4.42 15.05
N ALA A 161 -2.95 -5.57 14.67
CA ALA A 161 -3.19 -6.81 15.40
C ALA A 161 -2.50 -6.78 16.76
N LYS A 162 -3.14 -7.36 17.80
CA LYS A 162 -2.52 -7.49 19.13
C LYS A 162 -1.26 -8.36 19.11
N THR A 163 -1.25 -9.38 18.24
CA THR A 163 -0.11 -10.28 18.02
C THR A 163 -0.11 -10.73 16.57
N GLY A 164 1.06 -10.86 15.96
CA GLY A 164 1.21 -11.22 14.56
C GLY A 164 0.87 -10.06 13.61
N GLY A 165 0.45 -10.39 12.38
CA GLY A 165 0.12 -9.39 11.36
C GLY A 165 1.34 -8.73 10.71
N THR A 166 2.52 -9.30 10.88
CA THR A 166 3.76 -8.80 10.27
C THR A 166 3.74 -9.07 8.77
N SER A 167 3.94 -8.03 7.98
CA SER A 167 4.19 -8.14 6.55
C SER A 167 5.66 -8.43 6.29
N LYS A 168 5.93 -9.32 5.33
CA LYS A 168 7.28 -9.64 4.88
C LYS A 168 7.38 -9.39 3.40
N PHE A 169 8.44 -8.72 2.97
CA PHE A 169 8.71 -8.41 1.59
C PHE A 169 9.98 -9.12 1.15
N ILE A 170 10.01 -9.54 -0.10
CA ILE A 170 11.22 -10.04 -0.77
C ILE A 170 11.31 -9.39 -2.14
N SER A 171 12.52 -9.10 -2.57
CA SER A 171 12.75 -8.72 -3.96
C SER A 171 12.62 -9.95 -4.85
N SER A 172 11.98 -9.81 -5.99
CA SER A 172 11.94 -10.86 -7.03
C SER A 172 13.18 -10.87 -7.92
N TYR A 173 14.12 -9.95 -7.66
CA TYR A 173 15.35 -9.78 -8.44
C TYR A 173 16.61 -10.32 -7.74
N THR A 174 16.47 -10.85 -6.53
CA THR A 174 17.56 -11.48 -5.75
C THR A 174 17.54 -12.99 -5.84
#